data_91b5ac5977a2bb4630277d81d8d86171
#
_entry.id   91b5ac5977a2bb4630277d81d8d86171
#
_cell.length_a   1.000
_cell.length_b   1.000
_cell.length_c   1.000
_cell.angle_alpha   90.00
_cell.angle_beta   90.00
_cell.angle_gamma   90.00
#
_symmetry.space_group_name_H-M   'P 1'
#
loop_
_entity.id
_entity.type
_entity.pdbx_description
1 polymer ?
#
loop_
_entity_poly.entity_id
_entity_poly.type
_entity_poly.pdbx_seq_one_letter_code
_entity_poly.pdbx_strand_id
1 'polypeptide(L)'
;RTDDVINVAGHRLSTGEMEEIVAAHDAVAECAVIGIQDSLKGQVPIGLVLLKDGADIAEADLQSELVGMVRHEIGAIACFHRAVIVQRLPKTRSGKILRKILRQIADGQSYTAPSPIDDPASLDEIAELLAEHGLVNNAA
;
A
#
# COMPACT_ATOMS: atom_id res chain seq x y z
N ARG A 1 9.70 1.72 -13.28
CA ARG A 1 8.75 2.84 -13.40
C ARG A 1 9.09 3.92 -12.40
N THR A 2 8.89 5.16 -12.76
CA THR A 2 9.26 6.30 -11.90
C THR A 2 8.43 6.36 -10.62
N ASP A 3 7.18 5.90 -10.66
CA ASP A 3 6.29 5.90 -9.49
C ASP A 3 6.51 4.70 -8.55
N ASP A 4 7.45 3.82 -8.88
CA ASP A 4 7.85 2.73 -8.00
C ASP A 4 8.96 3.13 -7.02
N VAL A 5 9.38 4.39 -7.04
CA VAL A 5 10.47 4.88 -6.19
C VAL A 5 9.92 5.92 -5.21
N ILE A 6 10.27 5.77 -3.95
CA ILE A 6 9.94 6.73 -2.90
C ILE A 6 11.22 7.20 -2.21
N ASN A 7 11.15 8.38 -1.60
CA ASN A 7 12.24 8.94 -0.81
C ASN A 7 11.88 8.87 0.67
N VAL A 8 12.60 8.03 1.40
CA VAL A 8 12.40 7.86 2.85
C VAL A 8 13.64 8.38 3.55
N ALA A 9 13.51 9.48 4.28
CA ALA A 9 14.60 10.10 5.03
C ALA A 9 15.86 10.32 4.17
N GLY A 10 15.68 10.68 2.90
CA GLY A 10 16.77 10.89 1.96
C GLY A 10 17.24 9.66 1.19
N HIS A 11 16.69 8.50 1.50
CA HIS A 11 17.02 7.25 0.80
C HIS A 11 15.99 6.96 -0.30
N ARG A 12 16.48 6.65 -1.50
CA ARG A 12 15.61 6.25 -2.60
C ARG A 12 15.38 4.75 -2.53
N LEU A 13 14.13 4.36 -2.37
CA LEU A 13 13.74 2.96 -2.21
C LEU A 13 12.70 2.56 -3.25
N SER A 14 12.73 1.30 -3.65
CA SER A 14 11.78 0.77 -4.62
C SER A 14 10.57 0.16 -3.92
N THR A 15 9.38 0.71 -4.19
CA THR A 15 8.13 0.11 -3.70
C THR A 15 7.83 -1.20 -4.43
N GLY A 16 8.28 -1.32 -5.69
CA GLY A 16 8.16 -2.57 -6.43
C GLY A 16 8.90 -3.72 -5.77
N GLU A 17 10.10 -3.45 -5.26
CA GLU A 17 10.87 -4.44 -4.52
C GLU A 17 10.16 -4.86 -3.23
N MET A 18 9.58 -3.89 -2.51
CA MET A 18 8.80 -4.18 -1.31
C MET A 18 7.57 -5.03 -1.63
N GLU A 19 6.90 -4.75 -2.76
CA GLU A 19 5.74 -5.55 -3.19
C GLU A 19 6.14 -7.00 -3.45
N GLU A 20 7.28 -7.24 -4.06
CA GLU A 20 7.77 -8.60 -4.29
C GLU A 20 8.01 -9.35 -2.99
N ILE A 21 8.57 -8.65 -1.99
CA ILE A 21 8.83 -9.25 -0.68
C ILE A 21 7.51 -9.59 0.01
N VAL A 22 6.57 -8.65 0.03
CA VAL A 22 5.25 -8.85 0.65
C VAL A 22 4.48 -9.96 -0.05
N ALA A 23 4.53 -10.01 -1.38
CA ALA A 23 3.84 -11.02 -2.17
C ALA A 23 4.37 -12.44 -1.92
N ALA A 24 5.57 -12.57 -1.40
CA ALA A 24 6.16 -13.87 -1.07
C ALA A 24 5.54 -14.50 0.18
N HIS A 25 4.79 -13.73 0.98
CA HIS A 25 4.12 -14.26 2.16
C HIS A 25 3.01 -15.23 1.76
N ASP A 26 2.92 -16.36 2.45
CA ASP A 26 1.99 -17.44 2.09
C ASP A 26 0.52 -17.02 2.13
N ALA A 27 0.15 -16.09 2.98
CA ALA A 27 -1.24 -15.63 3.13
C ALA A 27 -1.64 -14.55 2.13
N VAL A 28 -0.69 -13.98 1.40
CA VAL A 28 -0.93 -12.83 0.51
C VAL A 28 -1.28 -13.29 -0.90
N ALA A 29 -2.47 -12.90 -1.38
CA ALA A 29 -2.89 -13.17 -2.76
C ALA A 29 -2.39 -12.08 -3.71
N GLU A 30 -2.58 -10.82 -3.31
CA GLU A 30 -2.13 -9.65 -4.05
C GLU A 30 -1.73 -8.57 -3.07
N CYS A 31 -0.90 -7.65 -3.51
CA CYS A 31 -0.53 -6.50 -2.67
C CYS A 31 -0.15 -5.30 -3.52
N ALA A 32 -0.17 -4.14 -2.89
CA ALA A 32 0.38 -2.92 -3.45
C ALA A 32 1.10 -2.19 -2.33
N VAL A 33 2.29 -1.68 -2.62
CA VAL A 33 3.03 -0.83 -1.68
C VAL A 33 3.11 0.55 -2.28
N ILE A 34 2.65 1.54 -1.53
CA ILE A 34 2.63 2.93 -1.97
C ILE A 34 3.39 3.80 -0.96
N GLY A 35 3.96 4.90 -1.45
CA GLY A 35 4.57 5.90 -0.58
C GLY A 35 3.55 6.96 -0.24
N ILE A 36 3.44 7.27 1.05
CA ILE A 36 2.58 8.35 1.52
C ILE A 36 3.43 9.45 2.12
N GLN A 37 2.92 10.68 2.11
CA GLN A 37 3.64 11.82 2.64
C GLN A 37 3.84 11.70 4.15
N ASP A 38 5.05 12.04 4.60
CA ASP A 38 5.40 12.06 6.01
C ASP A 38 6.16 13.36 6.30
N SER A 39 5.79 14.05 7.37
CA SER A 39 6.35 15.36 7.68
C SER A 39 7.85 15.33 8.03
N LEU A 40 8.34 14.22 8.54
CA LEU A 40 9.73 14.08 8.95
C LEU A 40 10.60 13.38 7.91
N LYS A 41 10.08 12.36 7.26
CA LYS A 41 10.87 11.49 6.37
C LYS A 41 10.65 11.77 4.89
N GLY A 42 9.73 12.65 4.55
CA GLY A 42 9.34 12.92 3.17
C GLY A 42 8.26 11.96 2.71
N GLN A 43 8.58 10.68 2.63
CA GLN A 43 7.61 9.64 2.30
C GLN A 43 7.90 8.40 3.15
N VAL A 44 6.85 7.62 3.42
CA VAL A 44 7.00 6.31 4.05
C VAL A 44 6.13 5.31 3.29
N PRO A 45 6.57 4.04 3.18
CA PRO A 45 5.78 3.03 2.49
C PRO A 45 4.67 2.47 3.38
N ILE A 46 3.52 2.18 2.77
CA ILE A 46 2.48 1.37 3.39
C ILE A 46 2.10 0.26 2.43
N GLY A 47 1.73 -0.89 2.99
CA GLY A 47 1.28 -2.03 2.21
C GLY A 47 -0.23 -2.19 2.26
N LEU A 48 -0.83 -2.45 1.11
CA LEU A 48 -2.24 -2.83 1.00
C LEU A 48 -2.25 -4.28 0.56
N VAL A 49 -2.87 -5.14 1.34
CA VAL A 49 -2.75 -6.59 1.17
C VAL A 49 -4.11 -7.25 1.02
N LEU A 50 -4.24 -8.06 -0.02
CA LEU A 50 -5.41 -8.91 -0.22
C LEU A 50 -5.02 -10.33 0.18
N LEU A 51 -5.76 -10.91 1.11
CA LEU A 51 -5.49 -12.26 1.59
C LEU A 51 -6.01 -13.32 0.62
N LYS A 52 -5.34 -14.46 0.60
CA LYS A 52 -5.83 -15.63 -0.13
C LYS A 52 -7.10 -16.17 0.51
N ASP A 53 -7.94 -16.81 -0.29
CA ASP A 53 -9.13 -17.48 0.22
C ASP A 53 -8.73 -18.52 1.25
N GLY A 54 -9.42 -18.50 2.38
CA GLY A 54 -9.15 -19.42 3.46
C GLY A 54 -7.99 -19.06 4.38
N ALA A 55 -7.30 -17.96 4.08
CA ALA A 55 -6.25 -17.47 4.97
C ALA A 55 -6.88 -16.97 6.28
N ASP A 56 -6.36 -17.42 7.41
CA ASP A 56 -6.87 -17.10 8.73
C ASP A 56 -5.73 -16.54 9.57
N ILE A 57 -5.46 -15.25 9.37
CA ILE A 57 -4.41 -14.56 10.12
C ILE A 57 -4.93 -13.19 10.54
N ALA A 58 -4.68 -12.81 11.79
CA ALA A 58 -5.07 -11.49 12.28
C ALA A 58 -4.22 -10.41 11.61
N GLU A 59 -4.84 -9.25 11.36
CA GLU A 59 -4.15 -8.13 10.69
C GLU A 59 -2.87 -7.73 11.42
N ALA A 60 -2.90 -7.66 12.75
CA ALA A 60 -1.72 -7.30 13.52
C ALA A 60 -0.58 -8.31 13.35
N ASP A 61 -0.90 -9.61 13.31
CA ASP A 61 0.08 -10.66 13.12
C ASP A 61 0.67 -10.61 11.71
N LEU A 62 -0.18 -10.42 10.70
CA LEU A 62 0.25 -10.29 9.32
C LEU A 62 1.17 -9.08 9.16
N GLN A 63 0.77 -7.94 9.71
CA GLN A 63 1.58 -6.72 9.65
C GLN A 63 2.95 -6.95 10.26
N SER A 64 3.01 -7.58 11.43
CA SER A 64 4.26 -7.87 12.10
C SER A 64 5.19 -8.75 11.25
N GLU A 65 4.63 -9.78 10.62
CA GLU A 65 5.39 -10.68 9.76
C GLU A 65 5.90 -9.97 8.50
N LEU A 66 5.05 -9.16 7.87
CA LEU A 66 5.44 -8.42 6.67
C LEU A 66 6.49 -7.35 6.97
N VAL A 67 6.35 -6.64 8.08
CA VAL A 67 7.35 -5.66 8.52
C VAL A 67 8.70 -6.35 8.73
N GLY A 68 8.69 -7.52 9.37
CA GLY A 68 9.90 -8.31 9.59
C GLY A 68 10.56 -8.76 8.27
N MET A 69 9.77 -9.19 7.30
CA MET A 69 10.26 -9.60 6.00
C MET A 69 10.94 -8.46 5.25
N VAL A 70 10.30 -7.30 5.19
CA VAL A 70 10.87 -6.13 4.52
C VAL A 70 12.14 -5.66 5.24
N ARG A 71 12.12 -5.65 6.56
CA ARG A 71 13.27 -5.27 7.36
C ARG A 71 14.46 -6.19 7.12
N HIS A 72 14.20 -7.48 6.99
CA HIS A 72 15.24 -8.48 6.74
C HIS A 72 15.87 -8.31 5.35
N GLU A 73 15.05 -8.07 4.32
CA GLU A 73 15.51 -8.02 2.93
C GLU A 73 16.08 -6.65 2.53
N ILE A 74 15.47 -5.58 2.99
CA ILE A 74 15.87 -4.20 2.61
C ILE A 74 16.59 -3.50 3.75
N GLY A 75 16.11 -3.69 4.97
CA GLY A 75 16.63 -3.03 6.15
C GLY A 75 15.65 -2.04 6.78
N ALA A 76 15.97 -1.59 7.98
CA ALA A 76 15.13 -0.67 8.74
C ALA A 76 14.95 0.69 8.05
N ILE A 77 15.85 1.06 7.12
CA ILE A 77 15.77 2.32 6.39
C ILE A 77 14.51 2.44 5.54
N ALA A 78 13.87 1.30 5.20
CA ALA A 78 12.63 1.31 4.43
C ALA A 78 11.47 1.92 5.20
N CYS A 79 11.52 1.90 6.52
CA CYS A 79 10.46 2.41 7.40
C CYS A 79 9.09 1.80 7.09
N PHE A 80 9.08 0.53 6.69
CA PHE A 80 7.84 -0.19 6.40
C PHE A 80 7.24 -0.66 7.73
N HIS A 81 6.24 0.07 8.23
CA HIS A 81 5.64 -0.21 9.53
C HIS A 81 4.16 -0.57 9.47
N ARG A 82 3.53 -0.38 8.33
CA ARG A 82 2.09 -0.55 8.19
C ARG A 82 1.73 -1.43 7.00
N ALA A 83 0.88 -2.41 7.25
CA ALA A 83 0.25 -3.21 6.22
C ALA A 83 -1.22 -3.34 6.59
N VAL A 84 -2.11 -3.02 5.66
CA VAL A 84 -3.55 -3.00 5.87
C VAL A 84 -4.18 -4.07 5.00
N ILE A 85 -5.07 -4.88 5.58
CA ILE A 85 -5.82 -5.90 4.84
C ILE A 85 -6.99 -5.22 4.13
N VAL A 86 -7.08 -5.42 2.82
CA VAL A 86 -8.16 -4.86 2.01
C VAL A 86 -8.99 -5.98 1.39
N GLN A 87 -10.23 -5.67 1.04
CA GLN A 87 -11.14 -6.62 0.39
C GLN A 87 -10.79 -6.83 -1.08
N ARG A 88 -10.28 -5.79 -1.72
CA ARG A 88 -9.87 -5.79 -3.13
C ARG A 88 -9.03 -4.56 -3.42
N LEU A 89 -8.23 -4.65 -4.46
CA LEU A 89 -7.43 -3.52 -4.92
C LEU A 89 -8.09 -2.90 -6.15
N PRO A 90 -8.13 -1.56 -6.27
CA PRO A 90 -8.69 -0.93 -7.46
C PRO A 90 -7.82 -1.22 -8.67
N LYS A 91 -8.45 -1.65 -9.75
CA LYS A 91 -7.76 -2.06 -10.97
C LYS A 91 -8.45 -1.51 -12.20
N THR A 92 -7.69 -1.38 -13.29
CA THR A 92 -8.24 -1.17 -14.60
C THR A 92 -8.90 -2.48 -15.08
N ARG A 93 -9.69 -2.43 -16.13
CA ARG A 93 -10.31 -3.62 -16.72
C ARG A 93 -9.28 -4.64 -17.21
N SER A 94 -8.08 -4.18 -17.53
CA SER A 94 -6.98 -5.06 -17.92
C SER A 94 -6.26 -5.71 -16.73
N GLY A 95 -6.67 -5.38 -15.49
CA GLY A 95 -6.12 -5.96 -14.28
C GLY A 95 -4.93 -5.21 -13.66
N LYS A 96 -4.66 -4.01 -14.13
CA LYS A 96 -3.55 -3.21 -13.62
C LYS A 96 -3.98 -2.43 -12.37
N ILE A 97 -3.21 -2.56 -11.29
CA ILE A 97 -3.50 -1.87 -10.03
C ILE A 97 -3.28 -0.35 -10.18
N LEU A 98 -4.23 0.43 -9.68
CA LEU A 98 -4.23 1.89 -9.78
C LEU A 98 -3.47 2.53 -8.63
N ARG A 99 -2.15 2.33 -8.60
CA ARG A 99 -1.30 2.79 -7.50
C ARG A 99 -1.29 4.30 -7.31
N LYS A 100 -1.32 5.04 -8.41
CA LYS A 100 -1.35 6.51 -8.34
C LYS A 100 -2.57 7.02 -7.60
N ILE A 101 -3.73 6.43 -7.86
CA ILE A 101 -4.97 6.82 -7.19
C ILE A 101 -4.92 6.43 -5.71
N LEU A 102 -4.35 5.26 -5.39
CA LEU A 102 -4.16 4.84 -4.01
C LEU A 102 -3.32 5.87 -3.23
N ARG A 103 -2.25 6.37 -3.83
CA ARG A 103 -1.41 7.40 -3.21
C ARG A 103 -2.19 8.71 -3.02
N GLN A 104 -2.98 9.10 -4.01
CA GLN A 104 -3.80 10.31 -3.91
C GLN A 104 -4.81 10.20 -2.76
N ILE A 105 -5.46 9.05 -2.62
CA ILE A 105 -6.39 8.81 -1.51
C ILE A 105 -5.66 8.90 -0.18
N ALA A 106 -4.51 8.24 -0.06
CA ALA A 106 -3.74 8.23 1.18
C ALA A 106 -3.22 9.62 1.56
N ASP A 107 -2.89 10.44 0.58
CA ASP A 107 -2.40 11.80 0.81
C ASP A 107 -3.52 12.84 0.95
N GLY A 108 -4.77 12.40 0.94
CA GLY A 108 -5.91 13.30 1.07
C GLY A 108 -6.13 14.18 -0.15
N GLN A 109 -5.57 13.81 -1.29
CA GLN A 109 -5.68 14.58 -2.52
C GLN A 109 -6.93 14.21 -3.31
N SER A 110 -7.40 15.15 -4.13
CA SER A 110 -8.50 14.89 -5.06
C SER A 110 -8.04 13.90 -6.14
N TYR A 111 -8.93 13.01 -6.52
CA TYR A 111 -8.66 12.06 -7.58
C TYR A 111 -9.89 11.88 -8.47
N THR A 112 -9.66 11.42 -9.68
CA THR A 112 -10.73 11.11 -10.62
C THR A 112 -10.61 9.64 -11.01
N ALA A 113 -11.69 8.89 -10.85
CA ALA A 113 -11.71 7.48 -11.27
C ALA A 113 -11.54 7.42 -12.79
N PRO A 114 -10.55 6.66 -13.30
CA PRO A 114 -10.37 6.53 -14.74
C PRO A 114 -11.52 5.74 -15.36
N SER A 115 -11.89 6.07 -16.60
CA SER A 115 -12.99 5.37 -17.28
C SER A 115 -12.77 3.86 -17.43
N PRO A 116 -11.53 3.32 -17.56
CA PRO A 116 -11.34 1.89 -17.63
C PRO A 116 -11.28 1.17 -16.28
N ILE A 117 -11.67 1.83 -15.18
CA ILE A 117 -11.68 1.17 -13.86
C ILE A 117 -12.73 0.05 -13.83
N ASP A 118 -12.34 -1.10 -13.27
CA ASP A 118 -13.20 -2.28 -13.22
C ASP A 118 -14.37 -2.09 -12.24
N ASP A 119 -14.10 -1.58 -11.04
CA ASP A 119 -15.13 -1.35 -10.05
C ASP A 119 -14.85 -0.08 -9.26
N PRO A 120 -15.57 1.03 -9.56
CA PRO A 120 -15.35 2.30 -8.87
C PRO A 120 -15.58 2.26 -7.35
N ALA A 121 -16.44 1.35 -6.86
CA ALA A 121 -16.71 1.23 -5.44
C ALA A 121 -15.47 0.81 -4.65
N SER A 122 -14.50 0.17 -5.29
CA SER A 122 -13.25 -0.23 -4.63
C SER A 122 -12.48 0.98 -4.10
N LEU A 123 -12.58 2.13 -4.77
CA LEU A 123 -11.90 3.36 -4.33
C LEU A 123 -12.49 3.88 -3.02
N ASP A 124 -13.81 3.85 -2.90
CA ASP A 124 -14.49 4.30 -1.67
C ASP A 124 -14.17 3.37 -0.50
N GLU A 125 -14.12 2.09 -0.74
CA GLU A 125 -13.75 1.10 0.28
C GLU A 125 -12.33 1.35 0.81
N ILE A 126 -11.41 1.62 -0.08
CA ILE A 126 -10.01 1.89 0.29
C ILE A 126 -9.92 3.19 1.08
N ALA A 127 -10.62 4.24 0.63
CA ALA A 127 -10.60 5.53 1.32
C ALA A 127 -11.10 5.40 2.75
N GLU A 128 -12.20 4.69 2.96
CA GLU A 128 -12.74 4.46 4.31
C GLU A 128 -11.77 3.67 5.17
N LEU A 129 -11.18 2.63 4.61
CA LEU A 129 -10.27 1.75 5.33
C LEU A 129 -9.00 2.51 5.77
N LEU A 130 -8.43 3.31 4.90
CA LEU A 130 -7.26 4.12 5.23
C LEU A 130 -7.58 5.16 6.29
N ALA A 131 -8.77 5.77 6.20
CA ALA A 131 -9.23 6.73 7.22
C ALA A 131 -9.39 6.07 8.58
N GLU A 132 -9.95 4.87 8.64
CA GLU A 132 -10.11 4.11 9.87
C GLU A 132 -8.77 3.78 10.53
N HIS A 133 -7.73 3.56 9.72
CA HIS A 133 -6.40 3.26 10.23
C HIS A 133 -5.55 4.50 10.46
N GLY A 134 -6.12 5.69 10.27
CA GLY A 134 -5.40 6.95 10.45
C GLY A 134 -4.29 7.18 9.43
N LEU A 135 -4.41 6.59 8.25
CA LEU A 135 -3.39 6.65 7.21
C LEU A 135 -3.66 7.68 6.12
N VAL A 136 -4.75 8.44 6.24
CA VAL A 136 -5.05 9.52 5.31
C VAL A 136 -4.41 10.79 5.81
N ASN A 137 -3.56 11.39 4.99
CA ASN A 137 -2.96 12.69 5.30
C ASN A 137 -4.00 13.78 5.06
N ASN A 138 -4.42 14.43 6.13
CA ASN A 138 -5.30 15.57 6.03
C ASN A 138 -4.45 16.79 5.76
N ALA A 139 -4.50 17.27 4.54
CA ALA A 139 -3.77 18.47 4.12
C ALA A 139 -4.48 19.75 4.57
N ALA A 140 -5.25 19.68 5.61
CA ALA A 140 -5.97 20.83 6.11
C ALA A 140 -5.05 21.81 6.83
#